data_984ed4685bb2766b6a9d54f66d9bdf61
#
_entry.id   984ed4685bb2766b6a9d54f66d9bdf61
#
_cell.length_a   1.000
_cell.length_b   1.000
_cell.length_c   1.000
_cell.angle_alpha   90.00
_cell.angle_beta   90.00
_cell.angle_gamma   90.00
#
_symmetry.space_group_name_H-M   'P 1'
#
loop_
_entity.id
_entity.type
_entity.pdbx_description
1 polymer ?
#
loop_
_entity_poly.entity_id
_entity_poly.type
_entity_poly.pdbx_seq_one_letter_code
_entity_poly.pdbx_strand_id
1 'polypeptide(L)'
;MFKKSLILIMTLFVAQTAVAADCPKVLNSSLNDLNGEPINFCDYQGKVILAVNTASRCGNTPQYEALEALFQKYNEKDFVVVGFPANNFGNQEPGSNEDIQEFCKLNYGVSFPMVAKTDVVGSNTNPVFTELEAMTGEIPRWNFHKYLISRDGESAYSFTASMSPMNAKIVSQLEALLEE
;
A
#
# COMPACT_ATOMS: atom_id res chain seq x y z
N MET A 1 -60.07 -40.47 17.96
CA MET A 1 -59.27 -40.27 16.73
C MET A 1 -58.74 -38.83 16.72
N PHE A 2 -57.48 -38.62 17.15
CA PHE A 2 -56.84 -37.28 17.16
C PHE A 2 -56.02 -37.12 15.88
N LYS A 3 -56.44 -36.18 15.02
CA LYS A 3 -55.66 -35.78 13.84
C LYS A 3 -54.49 -34.86 14.28
N LYS A 4 -53.23 -35.32 14.17
CA LYS A 4 -52.04 -34.53 14.34
C LYS A 4 -51.83 -33.71 13.05
N SER A 5 -52.05 -32.38 13.13
CA SER A 5 -51.63 -31.44 12.07
C SER A 5 -50.14 -31.21 12.13
N LEU A 6 -49.45 -31.59 11.08
CA LEU A 6 -47.99 -31.33 10.88
C LEU A 6 -47.86 -29.94 10.25
N ILE A 7 -47.37 -28.97 11.02
CA ILE A 7 -47.08 -27.64 10.51
C ILE A 7 -45.65 -27.68 9.92
N LEU A 8 -45.57 -27.56 8.59
CA LEU A 8 -44.31 -27.46 7.86
C LEU A 8 -43.82 -26.02 7.92
N ILE A 9 -42.79 -25.74 8.73
CA ILE A 9 -42.14 -24.42 8.81
C ILE A 9 -41.15 -24.34 7.65
N MET A 10 -41.53 -23.57 6.64
CA MET A 10 -40.67 -23.27 5.49
C MET A 10 -39.75 -22.10 5.86
N THR A 11 -38.50 -22.38 6.21
CA THR A 11 -37.48 -21.36 6.45
C THR A 11 -37.04 -20.74 5.13
N LEU A 12 -37.40 -19.47 4.92
CA LEU A 12 -36.93 -18.67 3.78
C LEU A 12 -35.47 -18.34 4.01
N PHE A 13 -34.58 -18.97 3.25
CA PHE A 13 -33.18 -18.57 3.16
C PHE A 13 -33.10 -17.30 2.29
N VAL A 14 -32.97 -16.12 2.89
CA VAL A 14 -32.66 -14.90 2.17
C VAL A 14 -31.14 -14.95 1.85
N ALA A 15 -30.80 -15.23 0.60
CA ALA A 15 -29.44 -15.07 0.12
C ALA A 15 -29.10 -13.58 0.14
N GLN A 16 -28.26 -13.16 1.10
CA GLN A 16 -27.64 -11.83 1.06
C GLN A 16 -26.63 -11.82 -0.09
N THR A 17 -26.95 -11.13 -1.16
CA THR A 17 -25.97 -10.78 -2.18
C THR A 17 -25.01 -9.76 -1.55
N ALA A 18 -23.77 -10.17 -1.24
CA ALA A 18 -22.71 -9.23 -0.92
C ALA A 18 -22.51 -8.34 -2.16
N VAL A 19 -22.86 -7.06 -2.05
CA VAL A 19 -22.45 -6.06 -3.04
C VAL A 19 -20.93 -5.97 -2.89
N ALA A 20 -20.20 -6.25 -3.96
CA ALA A 20 -18.76 -5.96 -3.98
C ALA A 20 -18.60 -4.46 -3.69
N ALA A 21 -17.84 -4.11 -2.66
CA ALA A 21 -17.56 -2.71 -2.35
C ALA A 21 -16.81 -2.11 -3.55
N ASP A 22 -17.23 -0.92 -3.99
CA ASP A 22 -16.51 -0.18 -5.02
C ASP A 22 -15.08 0.07 -4.56
N CYS A 23 -14.12 0.00 -5.49
CA CYS A 23 -12.72 0.24 -5.20
C CYS A 23 -12.50 1.68 -4.73
N PRO A 24 -11.88 1.93 -3.55
CA PRO A 24 -11.57 3.27 -3.08
C PRO A 24 -10.71 4.03 -4.10
N LYS A 25 -10.90 5.34 -4.22
CA LYS A 25 -10.19 6.16 -5.23
C LYS A 25 -8.67 6.02 -5.16
N VAL A 26 -8.10 6.01 -3.97
CA VAL A 26 -6.64 5.85 -3.76
C VAL A 26 -6.11 4.50 -4.25
N LEU A 27 -6.97 3.48 -4.30
CA LEU A 27 -6.64 2.15 -4.80
C LEU A 27 -7.11 1.92 -6.24
N ASN A 28 -7.90 2.80 -6.82
CA ASN A 28 -8.45 2.63 -8.16
C ASN A 28 -7.43 3.00 -9.25
N SER A 29 -6.32 2.28 -9.25
CA SER A 29 -5.23 2.47 -10.20
C SER A 29 -4.67 1.12 -10.68
N SER A 30 -4.43 1.03 -11.98
CA SER A 30 -3.67 -0.06 -12.58
C SER A 30 -2.26 0.43 -12.86
N LEU A 31 -1.27 -0.20 -12.25
CA LEU A 31 0.15 0.13 -12.36
C LEU A 31 0.90 -1.09 -12.88
N ASN A 32 2.15 -0.91 -13.27
CA ASN A 32 3.03 -2.05 -13.55
C ASN A 32 4.04 -2.21 -12.42
N ASP A 33 4.50 -3.42 -12.19
CA ASP A 33 5.66 -3.70 -11.34
C ASP A 33 6.99 -3.41 -12.07
N LEU A 34 8.12 -3.67 -11.42
CA LEU A 34 9.45 -3.49 -12.00
C LEU A 34 9.74 -4.43 -13.18
N ASN A 35 8.98 -5.53 -13.35
CA ASN A 35 9.07 -6.44 -14.49
C ASN A 35 8.14 -6.06 -15.64
N GLY A 36 7.30 -5.04 -15.46
CA GLY A 36 6.27 -4.64 -16.42
C GLY A 36 4.95 -5.41 -16.29
N GLU A 37 4.83 -6.28 -15.28
CA GLU A 37 3.59 -7.01 -15.01
C GLU A 37 2.56 -6.10 -14.33
N PRO A 38 1.26 -6.24 -14.67
CA PRO A 38 0.23 -5.37 -14.12
C PRO A 38 0.00 -5.62 -12.62
N ILE A 39 -0.06 -4.55 -11.85
CA ILE A 39 -0.52 -4.52 -10.46
C ILE A 39 -1.86 -3.78 -10.43
N ASN A 40 -2.92 -4.46 -10.09
CA ASN A 40 -4.20 -3.83 -9.77
C ASN A 40 -4.21 -3.42 -8.29
N PHE A 41 -4.15 -2.12 -8.02
CA PHE A 41 -4.09 -1.63 -6.64
C PHE A 41 -5.36 -1.96 -5.84
N CYS A 42 -6.50 -2.18 -6.50
CA CYS A 42 -7.73 -2.69 -5.89
C CYS A 42 -7.56 -4.04 -5.17
N ASP A 43 -6.59 -4.86 -5.59
CA ASP A 43 -6.32 -6.17 -4.97
C ASP A 43 -5.76 -6.03 -3.54
N TYR A 44 -5.36 -4.81 -3.15
CA TYR A 44 -4.96 -4.49 -1.77
C TYR A 44 -6.11 -3.97 -0.90
N GLN A 45 -7.34 -3.89 -1.41
CA GLN A 45 -8.50 -3.51 -0.61
C GLN A 45 -8.67 -4.47 0.59
N GLY A 46 -8.93 -3.92 1.76
CA GLY A 46 -8.99 -4.68 3.02
C GLY A 46 -7.64 -4.83 3.71
N LYS A 47 -6.54 -4.36 3.10
CA LYS A 47 -5.21 -4.32 3.74
C LYS A 47 -4.85 -2.91 4.17
N VAL A 48 -4.09 -2.79 5.26
CA VAL A 48 -3.38 -1.55 5.58
C VAL A 48 -2.16 -1.47 4.66
N ILE A 49 -1.99 -0.33 3.96
CA ILE A 49 -0.93 -0.17 2.97
C ILE A 49 0.05 0.90 3.42
N LEU A 50 1.35 0.59 3.43
CA LEU A 50 2.41 1.58 3.57
C LEU A 50 3.00 1.90 2.20
N ALA A 51 2.55 3.00 1.59
CA ALA A 51 3.06 3.51 0.32
C ALA A 51 4.29 4.39 0.58
N VAL A 52 5.42 4.09 -0.10
CA VAL A 52 6.71 4.78 0.12
C VAL A 52 7.37 5.10 -1.20
N ASN A 53 7.70 6.38 -1.45
CA ASN A 53 8.54 6.72 -2.59
C ASN A 53 10.01 6.44 -2.28
N THR A 54 10.68 5.70 -3.16
CA THR A 54 12.02 5.16 -2.89
C THR A 54 13.07 5.65 -3.88
N ALA A 55 14.35 5.51 -3.53
CA ALA A 55 15.47 5.77 -4.41
C ALA A 55 16.72 4.99 -3.98
N SER A 56 17.51 4.52 -4.96
CA SER A 56 18.70 3.66 -4.74
C SER A 56 19.94 4.44 -4.29
N ARG A 57 20.02 5.76 -4.52
CA ARG A 57 21.23 6.60 -4.26
C ARG A 57 20.96 7.71 -3.26
N CYS A 58 20.10 7.47 -2.29
CA CYS A 58 19.71 8.44 -1.27
C CYS A 58 20.39 8.14 0.07
N GLY A 59 20.64 9.15 0.89
CA GLY A 59 21.04 8.96 2.28
C GLY A 59 20.04 8.17 3.12
N ASN A 60 18.75 8.15 2.70
CA ASN A 60 17.69 7.39 3.34
C ASN A 60 17.57 5.94 2.81
N THR A 61 18.31 5.52 1.81
CA THR A 61 18.24 4.17 1.19
C THR A 61 18.36 3.02 2.21
N PRO A 62 19.16 3.13 3.30
CA PRO A 62 19.16 2.09 4.34
C PRO A 62 17.80 1.82 5.00
N GLN A 63 16.80 2.70 4.83
CA GLN A 63 15.45 2.44 5.32
C GLN A 63 14.75 1.24 4.64
N TYR A 64 15.27 0.73 3.51
CA TYR A 64 14.78 -0.51 2.91
C TYR A 64 14.85 -1.69 3.89
N GLU A 65 15.90 -1.77 4.74
CA GLU A 65 16.01 -2.81 5.78
C GLU A 65 14.83 -2.74 6.75
N ALA A 66 14.49 -1.53 7.19
CA ALA A 66 13.38 -1.33 8.13
C ALA A 66 12.00 -1.53 7.48
N LEU A 67 11.86 -1.20 6.17
CA LEU A 67 10.64 -1.47 5.39
C LEU A 67 10.44 -2.98 5.22
N GLU A 68 11.50 -3.71 4.86
CA GLU A 68 11.43 -5.17 4.73
C GLU A 68 11.13 -5.84 6.08
N ALA A 69 11.80 -5.42 7.15
CA ALA A 69 11.52 -5.94 8.49
C ALA A 69 10.07 -5.69 8.94
N LEU A 70 9.51 -4.51 8.61
CA LEU A 70 8.12 -4.18 8.90
C LEU A 70 7.17 -5.06 8.06
N PHE A 71 7.45 -5.23 6.78
CA PHE A 71 6.69 -6.09 5.89
C PHE A 71 6.68 -7.53 6.40
N GLN A 72 7.85 -8.11 6.69
CA GLN A 72 7.94 -9.48 7.21
C GLN A 72 7.20 -9.68 8.54
N LYS A 73 7.16 -8.66 9.39
CA LYS A 73 6.46 -8.74 10.68
C LYS A 73 4.93 -8.75 10.56
N TYR A 74 4.38 -8.07 9.54
CA TYR A 74 2.93 -7.81 9.47
C TYR A 74 2.23 -8.31 8.20
N ASN A 75 2.94 -8.84 7.18
CA ASN A 75 2.35 -9.26 5.90
C ASN A 75 1.23 -10.30 6.03
N GLU A 76 1.27 -11.14 7.06
CA GLU A 76 0.23 -12.14 7.34
C GLU A 76 -0.98 -11.55 8.11
N LYS A 77 -0.95 -10.24 8.42
CA LYS A 77 -1.99 -9.53 9.18
C LYS A 77 -2.74 -8.50 8.33
N ASP A 78 -2.93 -8.77 7.05
CA ASP A 78 -3.54 -7.82 6.12
C ASP A 78 -2.81 -6.47 6.04
N PHE A 79 -1.49 -6.53 5.98
CA PHE A 79 -0.62 -5.39 5.75
C PHE A 79 0.24 -5.60 4.51
N VAL A 80 0.53 -4.52 3.79
CA VAL A 80 1.47 -4.53 2.68
C VAL A 80 2.29 -3.25 2.66
N VAL A 81 3.58 -3.38 2.33
CA VAL A 81 4.42 -2.25 1.90
C VAL A 81 4.41 -2.21 0.38
N VAL A 82 4.26 -1.03 -0.21
CA VAL A 82 4.40 -0.83 -1.66
C VAL A 82 5.42 0.27 -1.91
N GLY A 83 6.50 -0.07 -2.60
CA GLY A 83 7.55 0.86 -2.99
C GLY A 83 7.27 1.51 -4.35
N PHE A 84 7.51 2.80 -4.43
CA PHE A 84 7.38 3.63 -5.63
C PHE A 84 8.72 4.28 -5.97
N PRO A 85 9.58 3.63 -6.77
CA PRO A 85 10.83 4.23 -7.20
C PRO A 85 10.59 5.54 -7.95
N ALA A 86 11.25 6.61 -7.52
CA ALA A 86 11.03 7.95 -8.06
C ALA A 86 12.33 8.74 -8.22
N ASN A 87 12.52 9.36 -9.40
CA ASN A 87 13.70 10.16 -9.68
C ASN A 87 13.51 11.67 -9.45
N ASN A 88 12.38 12.06 -8.81
CA ASN A 88 12.00 13.47 -8.62
C ASN A 88 12.92 14.22 -7.64
N PHE A 89 13.62 13.52 -6.74
CA PHE A 89 14.41 14.15 -5.70
C PHE A 89 15.90 13.91 -5.91
N GLY A 90 16.60 14.95 -6.37
CA GLY A 90 18.04 14.93 -6.53
C GLY A 90 18.57 13.95 -7.58
N ASN A 91 17.73 13.46 -8.50
CA ASN A 91 18.08 12.45 -9.50
C ASN A 91 18.70 11.19 -8.87
N GLN A 92 18.17 10.76 -7.72
CA GLN A 92 18.74 9.68 -6.93
C GLN A 92 18.20 8.28 -7.30
N GLU A 93 17.34 8.18 -8.34
CA GLU A 93 16.87 6.92 -8.93
C GLU A 93 17.06 6.90 -10.46
N PRO A 94 18.32 6.98 -10.95
CA PRO A 94 18.58 7.10 -12.38
C PRO A 94 18.46 5.79 -13.14
N GLY A 95 18.47 4.62 -12.44
CA GLY A 95 18.45 3.29 -13.04
C GLY A 95 17.18 2.95 -13.81
N SER A 96 17.23 1.89 -14.62
CA SER A 96 16.06 1.25 -15.20
C SER A 96 15.26 0.49 -14.13
N ASN A 97 14.08 -0.03 -14.48
CA ASN A 97 13.31 -0.88 -13.55
C ASN A 97 14.09 -2.14 -13.16
N GLU A 98 14.81 -2.74 -14.12
CA GLU A 98 15.66 -3.91 -13.91
C GLU A 98 16.81 -3.60 -12.94
N ASP A 99 17.50 -2.46 -13.12
CA ASP A 99 18.57 -2.01 -12.21
C ASP A 99 18.06 -1.83 -10.78
N ILE A 100 16.86 -1.25 -10.64
CA ILE A 100 16.20 -1.01 -9.34
C ILE A 100 15.85 -2.35 -8.67
N GLN A 101 15.26 -3.27 -9.43
CA GLN A 101 14.89 -4.59 -8.94
C GLN A 101 16.12 -5.37 -8.44
N GLU A 102 17.18 -5.41 -9.24
CA GLU A 102 18.42 -6.07 -8.86
C GLU A 102 19.04 -5.44 -7.62
N PHE A 103 19.12 -4.09 -7.59
CA PHE A 103 19.63 -3.34 -6.44
C PHE A 103 18.86 -3.65 -5.15
N CYS A 104 17.54 -3.57 -5.17
CA CYS A 104 16.69 -3.81 -4.01
C CYS A 104 16.81 -5.25 -3.50
N LYS A 105 16.83 -6.22 -4.42
CA LYS A 105 16.93 -7.63 -4.08
C LYS A 105 18.30 -8.00 -3.51
N LEU A 106 19.39 -7.57 -4.16
CA LEU A 106 20.73 -7.99 -3.77
C LEU A 106 21.23 -7.26 -2.50
N ASN A 107 20.88 -5.99 -2.32
CA ASN A 107 21.43 -5.20 -1.21
C ASN A 107 20.54 -5.23 0.04
N TYR A 108 19.22 -5.39 -0.11
CA TYR A 108 18.26 -5.27 1.00
C TYR A 108 17.30 -6.44 1.12
N GLY A 109 17.35 -7.42 0.20
CA GLY A 109 16.45 -8.57 0.20
C GLY A 109 14.97 -8.18 0.07
N VAL A 110 14.67 -7.03 -0.57
CA VAL A 110 13.29 -6.53 -0.70
C VAL A 110 12.39 -7.59 -1.33
N SER A 111 11.33 -7.94 -0.62
CA SER A 111 10.33 -8.92 -1.03
C SER A 111 8.91 -8.33 -1.14
N PHE A 112 8.70 -7.11 -0.64
CA PHE A 112 7.43 -6.40 -0.82
C PHE A 112 7.26 -5.88 -2.25
N PRO A 113 6.01 -5.65 -2.73
CA PRO A 113 5.72 -5.12 -4.05
C PRO A 113 6.40 -3.79 -4.35
N MET A 114 7.00 -3.70 -5.53
CA MET A 114 7.60 -2.47 -6.06
C MET A 114 6.94 -2.16 -7.40
N VAL A 115 6.42 -0.94 -7.57
CA VAL A 115 5.90 -0.49 -8.86
C VAL A 115 7.03 -0.04 -9.79
N ALA A 116 6.78 0.01 -11.09
CA ALA A 116 7.68 0.60 -12.07
C ALA A 116 7.99 2.06 -11.70
N LYS A 117 9.21 2.50 -12.00
CA LYS A 117 9.65 3.87 -11.71
C LYS A 117 8.65 4.90 -12.23
N THR A 118 8.23 5.82 -11.38
CA THR A 118 7.15 6.75 -11.63
C THR A 118 7.44 8.12 -11.00
N ASP A 119 6.71 9.15 -11.41
CA ASP A 119 6.74 10.45 -10.74
C ASP A 119 5.77 10.46 -9.55
N VAL A 120 6.22 10.98 -8.42
CA VAL A 120 5.41 11.12 -7.19
C VAL A 120 5.11 12.57 -6.85
N VAL A 121 5.63 13.51 -7.64
CA VAL A 121 5.33 14.95 -7.61
C VAL A 121 5.44 15.53 -9.01
N GLY A 122 4.79 16.66 -9.28
CA GLY A 122 4.86 17.37 -10.56
C GLY A 122 3.65 17.09 -11.47
N SER A 123 3.78 17.44 -12.77
CA SER A 123 2.67 17.36 -13.73
C SER A 123 2.25 15.94 -14.10
N ASN A 124 3.14 14.96 -13.92
CA ASN A 124 2.90 13.55 -14.26
C ASN A 124 2.81 12.67 -13.01
N THR A 125 2.41 13.27 -11.89
CA THR A 125 2.28 12.55 -10.60
C THR A 125 1.42 11.30 -10.76
N ASN A 126 1.92 10.19 -10.25
CA ASN A 126 1.19 8.92 -10.17
C ASN A 126 -0.17 9.10 -9.49
N PRO A 127 -1.26 8.56 -10.03
CA PRO A 127 -2.61 8.74 -9.49
C PRO A 127 -2.75 8.42 -7.99
N VAL A 128 -2.04 7.41 -7.48
CA VAL A 128 -2.02 7.07 -6.04
C VAL A 128 -1.51 8.26 -5.22
N PHE A 129 -0.45 8.94 -5.65
CA PHE A 129 0.10 10.10 -4.92
C PHE A 129 -0.77 11.33 -5.07
N THR A 130 -1.49 11.49 -6.18
CA THR A 130 -2.50 12.56 -6.33
C THR A 130 -3.63 12.40 -5.31
N GLU A 131 -4.15 11.18 -5.13
CA GLU A 131 -5.17 10.91 -4.13
C GLU A 131 -4.64 11.03 -2.69
N LEU A 132 -3.40 10.58 -2.43
CA LEU A 132 -2.77 10.74 -1.12
C LEU A 132 -2.56 12.20 -0.74
N GLU A 133 -2.22 13.07 -1.69
CA GLU A 133 -2.19 14.52 -1.49
C GLU A 133 -3.59 15.05 -1.15
N ALA A 134 -4.61 14.63 -1.90
CA ALA A 134 -5.99 15.06 -1.64
C ALA A 134 -6.49 14.63 -0.25
N MET A 135 -6.09 13.44 0.21
CA MET A 135 -6.50 12.90 1.53
C MET A 135 -5.76 13.55 2.70
N THR A 136 -4.46 13.84 2.52
CA THR A 136 -3.58 14.27 3.64
C THR A 136 -3.22 15.75 3.63
N GLY A 137 -3.37 16.43 2.49
CA GLY A 137 -2.85 17.80 2.28
C GLY A 137 -1.31 17.85 2.17
N GLU A 138 -0.64 16.71 2.12
CA GLU A 138 0.82 16.62 2.13
C GLU A 138 1.33 15.92 0.86
N ILE A 139 2.39 16.47 0.25
CA ILE A 139 3.13 15.84 -0.84
C ILE A 139 4.48 15.33 -0.36
N PRO A 140 5.08 14.33 -1.03
CA PRO A 140 6.47 13.94 -0.76
C PRO A 140 7.41 15.14 -0.93
N ARG A 141 8.25 15.39 0.09
CA ARG A 141 9.25 16.46 0.05
C ARG A 141 10.67 15.93 -0.15
N TRP A 142 10.84 14.63 -0.06
CA TRP A 142 12.10 13.92 -0.30
C TRP A 142 11.86 12.43 -0.49
N ASN A 143 12.87 11.67 -0.93
CA ASN A 143 12.84 10.22 -1.01
C ASN A 143 12.57 9.59 0.36
N PHE A 144 11.82 8.51 0.39
CA PHE A 144 11.35 7.78 1.58
C PHE A 144 10.31 8.55 2.41
N HIS A 145 9.52 9.42 1.79
CA HIS A 145 8.26 9.88 2.39
C HIS A 145 7.26 8.72 2.40
N LYS A 146 6.45 8.62 3.44
CA LYS A 146 5.57 7.48 3.64
C LYS A 146 4.13 7.92 3.86
N TYR A 147 3.21 7.10 3.35
CA TYR A 147 1.78 7.22 3.64
C TYR A 147 1.26 5.88 4.10
N LEU A 148 0.57 5.87 5.23
CA LEU A 148 -0.14 4.71 5.75
C LEU A 148 -1.62 4.86 5.43
N ILE A 149 -2.17 3.94 4.64
CA ILE A 149 -3.55 3.97 4.14
C ILE A 149 -4.36 2.94 4.93
N SER A 150 -5.55 3.32 5.39
CA SER A 150 -6.49 2.44 6.09
C SER A 150 -7.02 1.31 5.21
N ARG A 151 -7.57 0.26 5.81
CA ARG A 151 -8.12 -0.92 5.12
C ARG A 151 -9.23 -0.60 4.12
N ASP A 152 -10.07 0.37 4.46
CA ASP A 152 -11.17 0.85 3.60
C ASP A 152 -10.70 1.83 2.51
N GLY A 153 -9.43 2.30 2.58
CA GLY A 153 -8.89 3.28 1.66
C GLY A 153 -9.45 4.71 1.84
N GLU A 154 -10.17 4.98 2.92
CA GLU A 154 -10.82 6.28 3.15
C GLU A 154 -9.97 7.24 3.98
N SER A 155 -8.93 6.73 4.66
CA SER A 155 -8.02 7.50 5.49
C SER A 155 -6.55 7.24 5.12
N ALA A 156 -5.73 8.28 5.21
CA ALA A 156 -4.29 8.17 5.03
C ALA A 156 -3.53 9.06 6.03
N TYR A 157 -2.36 8.61 6.47
CA TYR A 157 -1.48 9.31 7.41
C TYR A 157 -0.11 9.51 6.77
N SER A 158 0.36 10.76 6.77
CA SER A 158 1.63 11.15 6.15
C SER A 158 2.76 11.17 7.17
N PHE A 159 3.95 10.65 6.77
CA PHE A 159 5.14 10.62 7.60
C PHE A 159 6.36 11.08 6.80
N THR A 160 7.17 11.92 7.43
CA THR A 160 8.34 12.53 6.78
C THR A 160 9.39 11.51 6.33
N ALA A 161 10.16 11.90 5.33
CA ALA A 161 11.22 11.08 4.73
C ALA A 161 12.26 10.56 5.75
N SER A 162 12.63 11.38 6.75
CA SER A 162 13.63 11.03 7.76
C SER A 162 13.11 10.08 8.86
N MET A 163 11.78 9.92 8.98
CA MET A 163 11.21 9.04 9.99
C MET A 163 11.42 7.58 9.58
N SER A 164 12.10 6.81 10.46
CA SER A 164 12.27 5.37 10.23
C SER A 164 10.93 4.65 10.12
N PRO A 165 10.77 3.67 9.21
CA PRO A 165 9.57 2.83 9.14
C PRO A 165 9.22 2.13 10.47
N MET A 166 10.22 1.81 11.29
CA MET A 166 10.05 1.21 12.62
C MET A 166 9.84 2.23 13.74
N ASN A 167 9.64 3.51 13.41
CA ASN A 167 9.33 4.54 14.42
C ASN A 167 8.01 4.20 15.12
N ALA A 168 7.98 4.39 16.46
CA ALA A 168 6.80 4.09 17.28
C ALA A 168 5.51 4.75 16.78
N LYS A 169 5.57 5.95 16.18
CA LYS A 169 4.39 6.61 15.62
C LYS A 169 3.80 5.86 14.43
N ILE A 170 4.66 5.36 13.53
CA ILE A 170 4.21 4.57 12.37
C ILE A 170 3.67 3.23 12.84
N VAL A 171 4.40 2.54 13.72
CA VAL A 171 4.02 1.21 14.21
C VAL A 171 2.71 1.27 15.00
N SER A 172 2.55 2.23 15.92
CA SER A 172 1.31 2.37 16.68
C SER A 172 0.11 2.70 15.79
N GLN A 173 0.29 3.55 14.76
CA GLN A 173 -0.78 3.86 13.82
C GLN A 173 -1.13 2.65 12.95
N LEU A 174 -0.12 1.90 12.50
CA LEU A 174 -0.31 0.65 11.77
C LEU A 174 -1.11 -0.36 12.61
N GLU A 175 -0.68 -0.59 13.86
CA GLU A 175 -1.34 -1.55 14.75
C GLU A 175 -2.79 -1.14 15.04
N ALA A 176 -3.08 0.16 15.21
CA ALA A 176 -4.44 0.67 15.36
C ALA A 176 -5.32 0.38 14.13
N LEU A 177 -4.80 0.62 12.91
CA LEU A 177 -5.53 0.34 11.66
C LEU A 177 -5.72 -1.16 11.38
N LEU A 178 -4.87 -2.02 11.95
CA LEU A 178 -5.03 -3.47 11.82
C LEU A 178 -6.12 -4.03 12.74
N GLU A 179 -6.52 -3.29 13.79
CA GLU A 179 -7.59 -3.65 14.72
C GLU A 179 -8.98 -3.18 14.27
N GLU A 180 -9.07 -2.28 13.29
CA GLU A 180 -10.32 -1.83 12.65
C GLU A 180 -10.89 -2.91 11.70
#